data_fbdff838b19f11b66ca90fe65696ba96
#
_entry.id   fbdff838b19f11b66ca90fe65696ba96
#
_cell.length_a   1.000
_cell.length_b   1.000
_cell.length_c   1.000
_cell.angle_alpha   90.00
_cell.angle_beta   90.00
_cell.angle_gamma   90.00
#
_symmetry.space_group_name_H-M   'P 1'
#
loop_
_entity.id
_entity.type
_entity.pdbx_description
1 polymer ?
#
loop_
_entity_poly.entity_id
_entity_poly.type
_entity_poly.pdbx_seq_one_letter_code
_entity_poly.pdbx_strand_id
1 'polypeptide(L)'
;MHPTLPRSLLLASVLVLAGCVHQPARLASPGAQADDNLNAVLWMQASQEYRAASIQTWRAALLQLDRALADPHWDALVPSERANPPADLPPAVIVDIDETVLDNSPYQARMVLDGTTYDSGTWAAWVDEGKADAIPGVLEFTRAAQARGVTVFYLSNRTEAQQAPSLANLRKVGLPVAGEHVFLGKGAEVPGCTQASSGDKQCRRQLVGRSHRVLMQFGDQLGDFVEVSDNTPPGRDRLMSEHGDWFGERWWMLPNPTYGDWQPAVFGNDWSLPPQAQRAAKLRALRPAR
;
A
#
# COMPACT_ATOMS: atom_id res chain seq x y z
N MET A 1 64.20 -54.45 34.33
CA MET A 1 64.32 -53.10 33.76
C MET A 1 63.59 -53.10 32.40
N HIS A 2 62.34 -52.67 32.38
CA HIS A 2 61.58 -52.51 31.13
C HIS A 2 61.20 -51.05 31.00
N PRO A 3 61.42 -50.42 29.83
CA PRO A 3 61.03 -49.06 29.59
C PRO A 3 59.57 -49.02 29.09
N THR A 4 58.79 -48.17 29.69
CA THR A 4 57.42 -47.86 29.30
C THR A 4 57.34 -46.85 28.18
N LEU A 5 56.65 -47.17 27.09
CA LEU A 5 56.30 -46.23 25.97
C LEU A 5 55.13 -45.34 26.36
N PRO A 6 55.13 -44.08 25.93
CA PRO A 6 53.95 -43.22 26.13
C PRO A 6 52.88 -43.42 25.06
N ARG A 7 51.62 -43.50 25.49
CA ARG A 7 50.42 -43.51 24.62
C ARG A 7 50.15 -42.10 24.12
N SER A 8 50.27 -41.91 22.80
CA SER A 8 49.82 -40.72 22.11
C SER A 8 48.28 -40.74 21.95
N LEU A 9 47.61 -39.75 22.55
CA LEU A 9 46.18 -39.47 22.28
C LEU A 9 46.08 -38.74 20.93
N LEU A 10 45.43 -39.37 19.94
CA LEU A 10 44.92 -38.71 18.72
C LEU A 10 43.59 -38.03 19.05
N LEU A 11 43.56 -36.69 19.06
CA LEU A 11 42.34 -35.91 19.04
C LEU A 11 41.82 -35.89 17.60
N ALA A 12 40.70 -36.55 17.34
CA ALA A 12 39.99 -36.45 16.08
C ALA A 12 39.06 -35.22 16.13
N SER A 13 39.40 -34.15 15.40
CA SER A 13 38.55 -32.98 15.23
C SER A 13 37.47 -33.28 14.20
N VAL A 14 36.23 -33.36 14.64
CA VAL A 14 35.08 -33.48 13.77
C VAL A 14 34.68 -32.08 13.29
N LEU A 15 34.97 -31.76 12.03
CA LEU A 15 34.46 -30.59 11.35
C LEU A 15 32.99 -30.84 11.02
N VAL A 16 32.07 -30.15 11.72
CA VAL A 16 30.66 -30.06 11.33
C VAL A 16 30.51 -29.02 10.21
N LEU A 17 30.43 -29.50 8.98
CA LEU A 17 30.02 -28.68 7.83
C LEU A 17 28.52 -28.35 7.99
N ALA A 18 28.23 -27.12 8.41
CA ALA A 18 26.88 -26.55 8.32
C ALA A 18 26.55 -26.31 6.85
N GLY A 19 25.98 -27.29 6.20
CA GLY A 19 25.42 -27.16 4.86
C GLY A 19 24.20 -26.23 4.91
N CYS A 20 24.29 -25.06 4.25
CA CYS A 20 23.09 -24.27 3.93
C CYS A 20 22.15 -25.13 3.10
N VAL A 21 21.06 -25.62 3.70
CA VAL A 21 19.98 -26.27 2.97
C VAL A 21 19.31 -25.20 2.12
N HIS A 22 19.71 -25.07 0.86
CA HIS A 22 18.95 -24.35 -0.13
C HIS A 22 17.64 -25.11 -0.32
N GLN A 23 16.55 -24.56 0.20
CA GLN A 23 15.21 -25.06 -0.14
C GLN A 23 15.03 -24.83 -1.65
N PRO A 24 14.81 -25.89 -2.45
CA PRO A 24 14.56 -25.70 -3.88
C PRO A 24 13.29 -24.87 -4.04
N ALA A 25 13.37 -23.82 -4.86
CA ALA A 25 12.19 -23.07 -5.28
C ALA A 25 11.15 -24.08 -5.78
N ARG A 26 9.93 -24.04 -5.22
CA ARG A 26 8.81 -24.83 -5.74
C ARG A 26 8.56 -24.39 -7.18
N LEU A 27 9.04 -25.13 -8.14
CA LEU A 27 8.67 -24.94 -9.54
C LEU A 27 7.18 -25.27 -9.66
N ALA A 28 6.41 -24.40 -10.29
CA ALA A 28 5.02 -24.65 -10.62
C ALA A 28 4.91 -25.99 -11.40
N SER A 29 3.88 -26.78 -11.09
CA SER A 29 3.65 -28.04 -11.76
C SER A 29 3.52 -27.82 -13.27
N PRO A 30 4.09 -28.70 -14.13
CA PRO A 30 3.89 -28.63 -15.57
C PRO A 30 2.40 -28.67 -15.90
N GLY A 31 1.85 -27.61 -16.49
CA GLY A 31 0.42 -27.46 -16.78
C GLY A 31 -0.32 -26.47 -15.89
N ALA A 32 0.33 -25.81 -14.93
CA ALA A 32 -0.28 -24.69 -14.20
C ALA A 32 -0.70 -23.58 -15.18
N GLN A 33 -1.96 -23.15 -15.09
CA GLN A 33 -2.44 -22.00 -15.85
C GLN A 33 -1.57 -20.78 -15.50
N ALA A 34 -1.18 -19.98 -16.51
CA ALA A 34 -0.39 -18.78 -16.28
C ALA A 34 -1.13 -17.85 -15.29
N ASP A 35 -0.43 -17.42 -14.24
CA ASP A 35 -0.95 -16.41 -13.33
C ASP A 35 -0.76 -15.03 -13.96
N ASP A 36 -1.87 -14.33 -14.21
CA ASP A 36 -1.84 -13.02 -14.87
C ASP A 36 -1.16 -11.95 -13.97
N ASN A 37 -0.97 -12.20 -12.68
CA ASN A 37 -0.34 -11.27 -11.73
C ASN A 37 1.16 -11.47 -11.53
N LEU A 38 1.73 -12.58 -12.03
CA LEU A 38 3.15 -12.92 -11.83
C LEU A 38 4.10 -11.79 -12.22
N ASN A 39 3.94 -11.21 -13.41
CA ASN A 39 4.83 -10.14 -13.87
C ASN A 39 4.65 -8.85 -13.07
N ALA A 40 3.44 -8.54 -12.63
CA ALA A 40 3.16 -7.38 -11.78
C ALA A 40 3.84 -7.50 -10.41
N VAL A 41 3.71 -8.65 -9.76
CA VAL A 41 4.37 -8.92 -8.47
C VAL A 41 5.89 -8.93 -8.62
N LEU A 42 6.42 -9.59 -9.66
CA LEU A 42 7.86 -9.60 -9.94
C LEU A 42 8.40 -8.20 -10.18
N TRP A 43 7.65 -7.34 -10.89
CA TRP A 43 8.04 -5.95 -11.13
C TRP A 43 8.15 -5.16 -9.81
N MET A 44 7.20 -5.32 -8.89
CA MET A 44 7.28 -4.67 -7.58
C MET A 44 8.49 -5.16 -6.77
N GLN A 45 8.77 -6.47 -6.77
CA GLN A 45 9.81 -7.06 -5.92
C GLN A 45 11.22 -6.95 -6.50
N ALA A 46 11.37 -6.96 -7.81
CA ALA A 46 12.67 -7.12 -8.46
C ALA A 46 13.12 -5.92 -9.29
N SER A 47 12.19 -5.04 -9.75
CA SER A 47 12.59 -3.95 -10.63
C SER A 47 13.13 -2.74 -9.86
N GLN A 48 14.18 -2.13 -10.41
CA GLN A 48 14.67 -0.85 -9.89
C GLN A 48 13.78 0.32 -10.36
N GLU A 49 13.00 0.12 -11.41
CA GLU A 49 12.03 1.06 -11.94
C GLU A 49 10.90 1.32 -10.94
N TYR A 50 10.35 0.27 -10.30
CA TYR A 50 9.38 0.41 -9.21
C TYR A 50 9.97 1.22 -8.05
N ARG A 51 11.17 0.83 -7.62
CA ARG A 51 11.88 1.53 -6.55
C ARG A 51 12.14 2.99 -6.88
N ALA A 52 12.61 3.26 -8.09
CA ALA A 52 12.89 4.61 -8.55
C ALA A 52 11.63 5.47 -8.64
N ALA A 53 10.53 4.94 -9.19
CA ALA A 53 9.23 5.64 -9.29
C ALA A 53 8.69 5.99 -7.89
N SER A 54 8.73 5.06 -6.94
CA SER A 54 8.31 5.30 -5.56
C SER A 54 9.14 6.39 -4.88
N ILE A 55 10.48 6.30 -4.95
CA ILE A 55 11.38 7.31 -4.39
C ILE A 55 11.13 8.69 -5.03
N GLN A 56 10.95 8.73 -6.36
CA GLN A 56 10.69 9.98 -7.09
C GLN A 56 9.41 10.65 -6.61
N THR A 57 8.32 9.88 -6.42
CA THR A 57 7.03 10.40 -5.92
C THR A 57 7.22 11.05 -4.53
N TRP A 58 7.83 10.34 -3.58
CA TRP A 58 8.03 10.85 -2.22
C TRP A 58 8.94 12.06 -2.16
N ARG A 59 10.02 12.08 -2.95
CA ARG A 59 10.94 13.22 -3.02
C ARG A 59 10.32 14.45 -3.68
N ALA A 60 9.55 14.27 -4.75
CA ALA A 60 8.84 15.37 -5.38
C ALA A 60 7.80 15.99 -4.43
N ALA A 61 7.07 15.15 -3.69
CA ALA A 61 6.18 15.62 -2.64
C ALA A 61 6.92 16.40 -1.53
N LEU A 62 8.09 15.93 -1.11
CA LEU A 62 8.90 16.63 -0.11
C LEU A 62 9.32 18.04 -0.56
N LEU A 63 9.69 18.20 -1.84
CA LEU A 63 10.01 19.51 -2.40
C LEU A 63 8.82 20.49 -2.41
N GLN A 64 7.59 19.96 -2.47
CA GLN A 64 6.35 20.75 -2.46
C GLN A 64 5.86 21.06 -1.05
N LEU A 65 6.31 20.35 -0.02
CA LEU A 65 5.77 20.43 1.33
C LEU A 65 5.88 21.82 1.96
N ASP A 66 7.03 22.49 1.82
CA ASP A 66 7.24 23.81 2.39
C ASP A 66 6.34 24.87 1.73
N ARG A 67 6.08 24.77 0.43
CA ARG A 67 5.11 25.61 -0.28
C ARG A 67 3.69 25.37 0.22
N ALA A 68 3.29 24.11 0.39
CA ALA A 68 1.98 23.74 0.90
C ALA A 68 1.76 24.23 2.35
N LEU A 69 2.80 24.22 3.18
CA LEU A 69 2.78 24.74 4.54
C LEU A 69 2.61 26.28 4.57
N ALA A 70 3.32 26.98 3.68
CA ALA A 70 3.36 28.44 3.65
C ALA A 70 2.05 29.08 3.17
N ASP A 71 1.26 28.39 2.35
CA ASP A 71 -0.02 28.88 1.85
C ASP A 71 -1.16 28.48 2.79
N PRO A 72 -1.80 29.41 3.54
CA PRO A 72 -2.89 29.09 4.45
C PRO A 72 -4.16 28.58 3.74
N HIS A 73 -4.28 28.84 2.42
CA HIS A 73 -5.41 28.39 1.60
C HIS A 73 -5.14 27.07 0.89
N TRP A 74 -3.93 26.53 1.02
CA TRP A 74 -3.59 25.25 0.44
C TRP A 74 -4.39 24.11 1.08
N ASP A 75 -5.10 23.34 0.26
CA ASP A 75 -5.86 22.17 0.69
C ASP A 75 -5.85 21.09 -0.40
N ALA A 76 -5.66 19.86 0.01
CA ALA A 76 -5.68 18.70 -0.86
C ALA A 76 -7.02 17.96 -0.86
N LEU A 77 -7.99 18.37 -0.04
CA LEU A 77 -9.37 17.88 -0.14
C LEU A 77 -10.12 18.63 -1.24
N VAL A 78 -10.90 17.89 -2.03
CA VAL A 78 -11.82 18.53 -2.98
C VAL A 78 -12.86 19.39 -2.24
N PRO A 79 -13.37 20.47 -2.83
CA PRO A 79 -14.30 21.39 -2.15
C PRO A 79 -15.52 20.69 -1.56
N SER A 80 -16.03 19.65 -2.20
CA SER A 80 -17.19 18.86 -1.73
C SER A 80 -16.90 18.05 -0.46
N GLU A 81 -15.64 17.79 -0.15
CA GLU A 81 -15.20 17.07 1.05
C GLU A 81 -14.81 18.02 2.20
N ARG A 82 -14.73 19.32 1.95
CA ARG A 82 -14.34 20.34 2.94
C ARG A 82 -15.55 20.97 3.60
N ALA A 83 -15.73 20.70 4.90
CA ALA A 83 -16.87 21.23 5.68
C ALA A 83 -16.61 22.61 6.29
N ASN A 84 -15.35 23.01 6.48
CA ASN A 84 -14.94 24.25 7.16
C ASN A 84 -13.66 24.82 6.54
N PRO A 85 -13.39 26.13 6.64
CA PRO A 85 -12.18 26.73 6.12
C PRO A 85 -10.90 26.08 6.67
N PRO A 86 -9.88 25.80 5.84
CA PRO A 86 -8.67 25.11 6.29
C PRO A 86 -7.62 26.02 6.95
N ALA A 87 -7.70 27.35 6.82
CA ALA A 87 -6.62 28.29 7.08
C ALA A 87 -6.01 28.20 8.49
N ASP A 88 -6.86 28.05 9.52
CA ASP A 88 -6.43 28.05 10.93
C ASP A 88 -6.28 26.64 11.51
N LEU A 89 -6.44 25.61 10.69
CA LEU A 89 -6.33 24.23 11.13
C LEU A 89 -4.88 23.74 11.13
N PRO A 90 -4.48 22.88 12.08
CA PRO A 90 -3.17 22.27 12.09
C PRO A 90 -2.94 21.46 10.82
N PRO A 91 -1.69 21.43 10.29
CA PRO A 91 -1.40 20.75 9.04
C PRO A 91 -1.37 19.23 9.20
N ALA A 92 -1.87 18.54 8.18
CA ALA A 92 -1.80 17.08 8.07
C ALA A 92 -1.55 16.62 6.64
N VAL A 93 -1.10 15.39 6.50
CA VAL A 93 -1.14 14.63 5.26
C VAL A 93 -1.96 13.36 5.47
N ILE A 94 -2.67 12.93 4.44
CA ILE A 94 -3.39 11.66 4.40
C ILE A 94 -2.58 10.69 3.55
N VAL A 95 -2.34 9.49 4.08
CA VAL A 95 -1.68 8.42 3.35
C VAL A 95 -2.52 7.14 3.43
N ASP A 96 -2.67 6.43 2.32
CA ASP A 96 -3.10 5.04 2.36
C ASP A 96 -2.01 4.16 2.94
N ILE A 97 -2.33 2.91 3.29
CA ILE A 97 -1.37 1.96 3.88
C ILE A 97 -0.83 1.01 2.81
N ASP A 98 -1.71 0.23 2.19
CA ASP A 98 -1.36 -0.93 1.39
C ASP A 98 -0.88 -0.51 -0.01
N GLU A 99 0.33 -0.88 -0.40
CA GLU A 99 1.03 -0.45 -1.62
C GLU A 99 1.30 1.07 -1.72
N THR A 100 1.06 1.76 -0.60
CA THR A 100 1.36 3.20 -0.49
C THR A 100 2.48 3.45 0.52
N VAL A 101 2.34 3.02 1.78
CA VAL A 101 3.39 3.14 2.80
C VAL A 101 3.97 1.79 3.22
N LEU A 102 3.21 0.69 3.08
CA LEU A 102 3.62 -0.68 3.33
C LEU A 102 3.56 -1.52 2.06
N ASP A 103 4.61 -2.32 1.84
CA ASP A 103 4.75 -3.25 0.72
C ASP A 103 4.13 -4.61 1.07
N ASN A 104 3.00 -4.94 0.44
CA ASN A 104 2.36 -6.25 0.58
C ASN A 104 2.64 -7.18 -0.60
N SER A 105 3.60 -6.86 -1.45
CA SER A 105 4.01 -7.76 -2.54
C SER A 105 4.40 -9.17 -2.06
N PRO A 106 4.91 -9.40 -0.81
CA PRO A 106 5.12 -10.76 -0.32
C PRO A 106 3.81 -11.57 -0.14
N TYR A 107 2.70 -10.92 0.23
CA TYR A 107 1.39 -11.57 0.26
C TYR A 107 0.90 -11.90 -1.16
N GLN A 108 1.05 -10.96 -2.09
CA GLN A 108 0.73 -11.19 -3.50
C GLN A 108 1.56 -12.34 -4.09
N ALA A 109 2.84 -12.43 -3.74
CA ALA A 109 3.71 -13.53 -4.16
C ALA A 109 3.25 -14.90 -3.62
N ARG A 110 2.74 -14.97 -2.37
CA ARG A 110 2.13 -16.19 -1.83
C ARG A 110 0.95 -16.64 -2.70
N MET A 111 0.04 -15.74 -3.05
CA MET A 111 -1.13 -16.06 -3.88
C MET A 111 -0.71 -16.60 -5.25
N VAL A 112 0.30 -15.99 -5.90
CA VAL A 112 0.85 -16.47 -7.19
C VAL A 112 1.44 -17.87 -7.05
N LEU A 113 2.27 -18.10 -6.02
CA LEU A 113 2.94 -19.39 -5.80
C LEU A 113 1.97 -20.52 -5.44
N ASP A 114 0.93 -20.20 -4.68
CA ASP A 114 -0.07 -21.18 -4.22
C ASP A 114 -1.24 -21.33 -5.22
N GLY A 115 -1.29 -20.53 -6.28
CA GLY A 115 -2.37 -20.51 -7.26
C GLY A 115 -3.72 -20.12 -6.65
N THR A 116 -3.70 -19.23 -5.67
CA THR A 116 -4.90 -18.76 -4.95
C THR A 116 -5.23 -17.30 -5.31
N THR A 117 -6.39 -16.84 -4.87
CA THR A 117 -6.82 -15.46 -4.99
C THR A 117 -6.98 -14.84 -3.60
N TYR A 118 -7.24 -13.52 -3.56
CA TYR A 118 -7.49 -12.83 -2.30
C TYR A 118 -8.57 -13.53 -1.47
N ASP A 119 -8.25 -13.71 -0.19
CA ASP A 119 -9.16 -14.20 0.85
C ASP A 119 -8.97 -13.37 2.12
N SER A 120 -10.08 -12.95 2.75
CA SER A 120 -10.02 -12.08 3.91
C SER A 120 -9.34 -12.70 5.13
N GLY A 121 -9.40 -14.02 5.29
CA GLY A 121 -8.75 -14.73 6.39
C GLY A 121 -7.23 -14.79 6.21
N THR A 122 -6.75 -15.14 5.01
CA THR A 122 -5.31 -15.16 4.70
C THR A 122 -4.72 -13.74 4.71
N TRP A 123 -5.50 -12.74 4.29
CA TRP A 123 -5.13 -11.34 4.42
C TRP A 123 -5.00 -10.91 5.88
N ALA A 124 -5.98 -11.24 6.75
CA ALA A 124 -5.90 -10.93 8.17
C ALA A 124 -4.66 -11.57 8.81
N ALA A 125 -4.37 -12.83 8.48
CA ALA A 125 -3.15 -13.50 8.95
C ALA A 125 -1.87 -12.79 8.50
N TRP A 126 -1.81 -12.30 7.24
CA TRP A 126 -0.68 -11.51 6.75
C TRP A 126 -0.51 -10.19 7.54
N VAL A 127 -1.60 -9.47 7.79
CA VAL A 127 -1.56 -8.24 8.58
C VAL A 127 -1.04 -8.51 9.99
N ASP A 128 -1.49 -9.60 10.62
CA ASP A 128 -1.05 -10.01 11.97
C ASP A 128 0.43 -10.42 12.01
N GLU A 129 1.00 -10.93 10.91
CA GLU A 129 2.44 -11.21 10.82
C GLU A 129 3.31 -9.94 11.00
N GLY A 130 2.80 -8.76 10.66
CA GLY A 130 3.51 -7.49 10.75
C GLY A 130 4.85 -7.49 10.01
N LYS A 131 4.89 -8.08 8.82
CA LYS A 131 6.12 -8.29 8.01
C LYS A 131 6.22 -7.41 6.77
N ALA A 132 5.23 -6.56 6.52
CA ALA A 132 5.30 -5.63 5.42
C ALA A 132 6.42 -4.61 5.67
N ASP A 133 7.28 -4.43 4.67
CA ASP A 133 8.34 -3.42 4.69
C ASP A 133 7.80 -2.05 4.29
N ALA A 134 8.57 -0.99 4.58
CA ALA A 134 8.22 0.35 4.12
C ALA A 134 8.47 0.52 2.61
N ILE A 135 7.53 1.12 1.90
CA ILE A 135 7.70 1.50 0.49
C ILE A 135 8.93 2.42 0.34
N PRO A 136 9.75 2.23 -0.71
CA PRO A 136 10.96 3.03 -0.91
C PRO A 136 10.67 4.54 -0.98
N GLY A 137 11.36 5.32 -0.14
CA GLY A 137 11.25 6.78 -0.08
C GLY A 137 10.27 7.31 0.98
N VAL A 138 9.31 6.52 1.46
CA VAL A 138 8.26 6.98 2.39
C VAL A 138 8.81 7.50 3.72
N LEU A 139 9.85 6.87 4.26
CA LEU A 139 10.41 7.25 5.55
C LEU A 139 11.08 8.64 5.52
N GLU A 140 11.71 8.99 4.40
CA GLU A 140 12.30 10.31 4.20
C GLU A 140 11.23 11.41 4.27
N PHE A 141 10.14 11.23 3.52
CA PHE A 141 9.03 12.19 3.48
C PHE A 141 8.31 12.29 4.82
N THR A 142 7.86 11.16 5.39
CA THR A 142 7.00 11.16 6.58
C THR A 142 7.73 11.69 7.82
N ARG A 143 9.02 11.41 7.98
CA ARG A 143 9.85 11.98 9.05
C ARG A 143 10.08 13.47 8.87
N ALA A 144 10.31 13.92 7.63
CA ALA A 144 10.45 15.34 7.32
C ALA A 144 9.14 16.11 7.55
N ALA A 145 7.98 15.53 7.23
CA ALA A 145 6.66 16.07 7.51
C ALA A 145 6.45 16.19 9.04
N GLN A 146 6.69 15.12 9.79
CA GLN A 146 6.60 15.12 11.25
C GLN A 146 7.50 16.19 11.90
N ALA A 147 8.75 16.32 11.43
CA ALA A 147 9.69 17.34 11.94
C ALA A 147 9.21 18.77 11.70
N ARG A 148 8.31 19.00 10.74
CA ARG A 148 7.64 20.28 10.45
C ARG A 148 6.28 20.45 11.15
N GLY A 149 5.93 19.57 12.08
CA GLY A 149 4.66 19.60 12.80
C GLY A 149 3.46 19.12 11.98
N VAL A 150 3.68 18.42 10.87
CA VAL A 150 2.61 17.86 10.03
C VAL A 150 2.21 16.49 10.58
N THR A 151 0.92 16.31 10.88
CA THR A 151 0.38 15.01 11.31
C THR A 151 0.19 14.09 10.11
N VAL A 152 0.62 12.83 10.24
CA VAL A 152 0.40 11.79 9.22
C VAL A 152 -0.81 10.96 9.63
N PHE A 153 -1.89 11.00 8.84
CA PHE A 153 -3.07 10.16 9.00
C PHE A 153 -3.02 8.98 8.02
N TYR A 154 -3.33 7.79 8.52
CA TYR A 154 -3.37 6.54 7.76
C TYR A 154 -4.82 6.14 7.49
N LEU A 155 -5.28 6.31 6.25
CA LEU A 155 -6.62 5.93 5.81
C LEU A 155 -6.54 4.64 5.00
N SER A 156 -7.03 3.53 5.56
CA SER A 156 -6.87 2.22 4.92
C SER A 156 -8.18 1.45 4.85
N ASN A 157 -8.29 0.56 3.89
CA ASN A 157 -9.35 -0.44 3.83
C ASN A 157 -9.06 -1.69 4.69
N ARG A 158 -7.95 -1.71 5.44
CA ARG A 158 -7.83 -2.56 6.63
C ARG A 158 -8.94 -2.21 7.60
N THR A 159 -9.53 -3.21 8.24
CA THR A 159 -10.65 -2.99 9.17
C THR A 159 -10.17 -2.40 10.50
N GLU A 160 -11.09 -1.84 11.29
CA GLU A 160 -10.80 -1.38 12.65
C GLU A 160 -10.21 -2.51 13.53
N ALA A 161 -10.65 -3.77 13.34
CA ALA A 161 -10.08 -4.91 14.04
C ALA A 161 -8.59 -5.15 13.73
N GLN A 162 -8.10 -4.65 12.59
CA GLN A 162 -6.71 -4.73 12.16
C GLN A 162 -5.87 -3.50 12.57
N GLN A 163 -6.44 -2.56 13.32
CA GLN A 163 -5.74 -1.34 13.75
C GLN A 163 -4.47 -1.64 14.52
N ALA A 164 -4.56 -2.45 15.57
CA ALA A 164 -3.42 -2.72 16.45
C ALA A 164 -2.22 -3.35 15.71
N PRO A 165 -2.37 -4.44 14.93
CA PRO A 165 -1.26 -5.01 14.16
C PRO A 165 -0.77 -4.05 13.07
N SER A 166 -1.64 -3.25 12.45
CA SER A 166 -1.23 -2.26 11.45
C SER A 166 -0.36 -1.18 12.08
N LEU A 167 -0.78 -0.58 13.18
CA LEU A 167 0.01 0.42 13.90
C LEU A 167 1.35 -0.14 14.42
N ALA A 168 1.36 -1.41 14.85
CA ALA A 168 2.59 -2.08 15.25
C ALA A 168 3.58 -2.22 14.07
N ASN A 169 3.09 -2.61 12.89
CA ASN A 169 3.92 -2.71 11.69
C ASN A 169 4.44 -1.34 11.24
N LEU A 170 3.59 -0.30 11.20
CA LEU A 170 3.99 1.07 10.87
C LEU A 170 5.13 1.56 11.77
N ARG A 171 5.00 1.38 13.11
CA ARG A 171 6.05 1.73 14.07
C ARG A 171 7.34 0.92 13.86
N LYS A 172 7.20 -0.38 13.62
CA LYS A 172 8.32 -1.31 13.39
C LYS A 172 9.20 -0.87 12.23
N VAL A 173 8.60 -0.42 11.13
CA VAL A 173 9.35 0.06 9.96
C VAL A 173 9.81 1.52 10.08
N GLY A 174 9.44 2.21 11.18
CA GLY A 174 9.89 3.57 11.50
C GLY A 174 9.04 4.69 10.93
N LEU A 175 7.79 4.41 10.56
CA LEU A 175 6.79 5.41 10.19
C LEU A 175 6.26 6.14 11.43
N PRO A 176 5.96 7.45 11.36
CA PRO A 176 5.47 8.22 12.49
C PRO A 176 4.01 7.85 12.82
N VAL A 177 3.74 7.49 14.06
CA VAL A 177 2.41 7.19 14.58
C VAL A 177 2.17 8.04 15.83
N ALA A 178 1.46 9.16 15.68
CA ALA A 178 1.20 10.12 16.75
C ALA A 178 0.27 9.56 17.84
N GLY A 179 -0.54 8.57 17.52
CA GLY A 179 -1.48 7.90 18.43
C GLY A 179 -2.38 6.95 17.65
N GLU A 180 -3.34 6.33 18.32
CA GLU A 180 -4.29 5.41 17.65
C GLU A 180 -5.26 6.17 16.73
N HIS A 181 -5.58 7.41 17.06
CA HIS A 181 -6.50 8.28 16.31
C HIS A 181 -6.04 8.63 14.89
N VAL A 182 -4.76 8.41 14.55
CA VAL A 182 -4.27 8.65 13.18
C VAL A 182 -4.55 7.49 12.23
N PHE A 183 -5.03 6.35 12.73
CA PHE A 183 -5.49 5.23 11.91
C PHE A 183 -7.00 5.33 11.72
N LEU A 184 -7.45 5.39 10.47
CA LEU A 184 -8.86 5.40 10.08
C LEU A 184 -9.11 4.23 9.13
N GLY A 185 -9.49 3.10 9.71
CA GLY A 185 -9.75 1.85 9.01
C GLY A 185 -11.14 1.80 8.36
N LYS A 186 -11.39 0.75 7.61
CA LYS A 186 -12.73 0.41 7.12
C LYS A 186 -13.62 0.04 8.29
N GLY A 187 -14.72 0.74 8.45
CA GLY A 187 -15.64 0.60 9.58
C GLY A 187 -15.47 1.67 10.66
N ALA A 188 -14.49 2.57 10.51
CA ALA A 188 -14.34 3.70 11.43
C ALA A 188 -15.64 4.51 11.54
N GLU A 189 -16.07 4.78 12.76
CA GLU A 189 -17.25 5.60 13.02
C GLU A 189 -16.97 7.06 12.67
N VAL A 190 -17.63 7.56 11.65
CA VAL A 190 -17.55 8.97 11.24
C VAL A 190 -18.91 9.60 11.42
N PRO A 191 -19.08 10.57 12.34
CA PRO A 191 -20.36 11.25 12.55
C PRO A 191 -20.93 11.83 11.26
N GLY A 192 -22.17 11.49 10.94
CA GLY A 192 -22.85 11.95 9.72
C GLY A 192 -22.52 11.14 8.45
N CYS A 193 -21.73 10.07 8.55
CA CYS A 193 -21.46 9.16 7.44
C CYS A 193 -22.35 7.92 7.49
N THR A 194 -23.01 7.62 6.38
CA THR A 194 -23.85 6.40 6.25
C THR A 194 -23.10 5.24 5.59
N GLN A 195 -21.85 5.46 5.14
CA GLN A 195 -21.06 4.51 4.36
C GLN A 195 -19.81 3.98 5.09
N ALA A 196 -19.79 4.01 6.43
CA ALA A 196 -18.63 3.61 7.22
C ALA A 196 -18.10 2.20 6.90
N SER A 197 -18.98 1.27 6.51
CA SER A 197 -18.62 -0.10 6.13
C SER A 197 -18.18 -0.26 4.67
N SER A 198 -18.29 0.78 3.83
CA SER A 198 -17.85 0.75 2.44
C SER A 198 -16.32 0.84 2.34
N GLY A 199 -15.76 0.41 1.20
CA GLY A 199 -14.33 0.65 0.89
C GLY A 199 -14.04 2.11 0.54
N ASP A 200 -15.07 2.94 0.35
CA ASP A 200 -14.91 4.36 0.08
C ASP A 200 -14.27 5.10 1.26
N LYS A 201 -13.33 5.97 0.96
CA LYS A 201 -12.57 6.73 1.97
C LYS A 201 -13.08 8.16 2.18
N GLN A 202 -14.10 8.62 1.45
CA GLN A 202 -14.60 9.99 1.49
C GLN A 202 -14.92 10.48 2.89
N CYS A 203 -15.74 9.74 3.64
CA CYS A 203 -16.13 10.12 5.00
C CYS A 203 -14.91 10.24 5.93
N ARG A 204 -13.92 9.36 5.77
CA ARG A 204 -12.69 9.36 6.58
C ARG A 204 -11.80 10.56 6.21
N ARG A 205 -11.70 10.94 4.92
CA ARG A 205 -11.05 12.17 4.49
C ARG A 205 -11.75 13.41 5.06
N GLN A 206 -13.08 13.46 4.99
CA GLN A 206 -13.88 14.53 5.59
C GLN A 206 -13.65 14.64 7.11
N LEU A 207 -13.53 13.50 7.82
CA LEU A 207 -13.25 13.49 9.26
C LEU A 207 -11.90 14.17 9.57
N VAL A 208 -10.84 13.83 8.85
CA VAL A 208 -9.54 14.52 8.96
C VAL A 208 -9.72 16.00 8.65
N GLY A 209 -10.43 16.32 7.57
CA GLY A 209 -10.68 17.69 7.14
C GLY A 209 -11.40 18.58 8.15
N ARG A 210 -12.20 18.01 9.06
CA ARG A 210 -12.89 18.78 10.13
C ARG A 210 -11.93 19.39 11.16
N SER A 211 -10.78 18.75 11.36
CA SER A 211 -9.81 19.10 12.40
C SER A 211 -8.44 19.49 11.86
N HIS A 212 -8.14 19.22 10.58
CA HIS A 212 -6.84 19.47 9.99
C HIS A 212 -6.94 20.09 8.60
N ARG A 213 -5.95 20.91 8.26
CA ARG A 213 -5.68 21.33 6.89
C ARG A 213 -4.88 20.23 6.18
N VAL A 214 -5.47 19.58 5.20
CA VAL A 214 -4.84 18.49 4.48
C VAL A 214 -3.92 19.04 3.40
N LEU A 215 -2.61 18.91 3.58
CA LEU A 215 -1.62 19.46 2.65
C LEU A 215 -1.45 18.56 1.42
N MET A 216 -1.46 17.26 1.63
CA MET A 216 -1.23 16.28 0.56
C MET A 216 -1.99 14.99 0.85
N GLN A 217 -2.32 14.27 -0.22
CA GLN A 217 -2.84 12.91 -0.15
C GLN A 217 -1.93 11.97 -0.94
N PHE A 218 -1.74 10.76 -0.42
CA PHE A 218 -0.94 9.70 -1.04
C PHE A 218 -1.75 8.41 -1.10
N GLY A 219 -1.70 7.74 -2.23
CA GLY A 219 -2.41 6.48 -2.45
C GLY A 219 -1.95 5.79 -3.72
N ASP A 220 -2.40 4.57 -3.94
CA ASP A 220 -2.17 3.78 -5.15
C ASP A 220 -3.43 3.64 -6.01
N GLN A 221 -4.59 4.13 -5.48
CA GLN A 221 -5.89 4.07 -6.14
C GLN A 221 -6.53 5.46 -6.25
N LEU A 222 -7.38 5.70 -7.26
CA LEU A 222 -8.14 6.96 -7.36
C LEU A 222 -9.03 7.21 -6.13
N GLY A 223 -9.60 6.15 -5.56
CA GLY A 223 -10.44 6.20 -4.36
C GLY A 223 -9.74 6.71 -3.10
N ASP A 224 -8.39 6.78 -3.10
CA ASP A 224 -7.62 7.36 -2.01
C ASP A 224 -7.72 8.89 -1.98
N PHE A 225 -7.97 9.50 -3.12
CA PHE A 225 -7.96 10.94 -3.30
C PHE A 225 -9.33 11.59 -3.37
N VAL A 226 -10.29 10.89 -3.99
CA VAL A 226 -11.65 11.38 -4.25
C VAL A 226 -12.63 10.21 -4.27
N GLU A 227 -13.93 10.48 -4.06
CA GLU A 227 -14.97 9.48 -4.23
C GLU A 227 -15.05 8.99 -5.68
N VAL A 228 -15.04 7.67 -5.88
CA VAL A 228 -15.24 7.03 -7.19
C VAL A 228 -16.66 6.48 -7.26
N SER A 229 -17.64 7.37 -7.43
CA SER A 229 -19.07 6.99 -7.49
C SER A 229 -19.45 6.21 -8.76
N ASP A 230 -18.70 6.39 -9.85
CA ASP A 230 -18.86 5.65 -11.12
C ASP A 230 -17.54 4.94 -11.44
N ASN A 231 -17.37 3.70 -10.91
CA ASN A 231 -16.19 2.89 -11.21
C ASN A 231 -16.33 2.15 -12.55
N THR A 232 -16.46 2.91 -13.62
CA THR A 232 -16.35 2.44 -15.02
C THR A 232 -15.15 3.09 -15.70
N PRO A 233 -14.60 2.53 -16.80
CA PRO A 233 -13.52 3.20 -17.52
C PRO A 233 -13.87 4.65 -17.88
N PRO A 234 -15.06 5.00 -18.44
CA PRO A 234 -15.42 6.41 -18.67
C PRO A 234 -15.55 7.23 -17.39
N GLY A 235 -16.06 6.65 -16.30
CA GLY A 235 -16.15 7.34 -14.99
C GLY A 235 -14.78 7.72 -14.45
N ARG A 236 -13.83 6.79 -14.52
CA ARG A 236 -12.43 7.02 -14.13
C ARG A 236 -11.74 8.06 -15.03
N ASP A 237 -12.00 8.03 -16.35
CA ASP A 237 -11.49 9.05 -17.30
C ASP A 237 -12.02 10.44 -16.95
N ARG A 238 -13.30 10.57 -16.54
CA ARG A 238 -13.86 11.86 -16.07
C ARG A 238 -13.13 12.38 -14.84
N LEU A 239 -12.90 11.55 -13.82
CA LEU A 239 -12.15 11.94 -12.62
C LEU A 239 -10.73 12.42 -12.94
N MET A 240 -10.05 11.75 -13.87
CA MET A 240 -8.73 12.20 -14.35
C MET A 240 -8.80 13.52 -15.12
N SER A 241 -9.87 13.77 -15.87
CA SER A 241 -10.08 15.04 -16.58
C SER A 241 -10.39 16.19 -15.61
N GLU A 242 -11.10 15.91 -14.51
CA GLU A 242 -11.47 16.91 -13.49
C GLU A 242 -10.31 17.26 -12.56
N HIS A 243 -9.51 16.27 -12.20
CA HIS A 243 -8.54 16.40 -11.10
C HIS A 243 -7.09 16.10 -11.53
N GLY A 244 -6.83 15.92 -12.83
CA GLY A 244 -5.51 15.55 -13.32
C GLY A 244 -4.39 16.52 -12.88
N ASP A 245 -4.69 17.81 -12.81
CA ASP A 245 -3.76 18.87 -12.38
C ASP A 245 -3.38 18.78 -10.89
N TRP A 246 -4.12 18.01 -10.10
CA TRP A 246 -3.81 17.83 -8.69
C TRP A 246 -2.70 16.80 -8.47
N PHE A 247 -2.54 15.86 -9.40
CA PHE A 247 -1.46 14.86 -9.34
C PHE A 247 -0.10 15.52 -9.58
N GLY A 248 0.84 15.28 -8.64
CA GLY A 248 2.14 15.91 -8.63
C GLY A 248 2.18 17.30 -7.96
N GLU A 249 1.02 17.81 -7.48
CA GLU A 249 0.92 19.02 -6.68
C GLU A 249 0.39 18.75 -5.27
N ARG A 250 -0.81 18.19 -5.18
CA ARG A 250 -1.55 17.90 -3.94
C ARG A 250 -1.77 16.42 -3.72
N TRP A 251 -1.88 15.66 -4.81
CA TRP A 251 -2.12 14.22 -4.85
C TRP A 251 -0.92 13.49 -5.44
N TRP A 252 -0.50 12.42 -4.75
CA TRP A 252 0.74 11.71 -5.04
C TRP A 252 0.45 10.22 -5.20
N MET A 253 0.38 9.76 -6.46
CA MET A 253 0.07 8.38 -6.81
C MET A 253 1.31 7.50 -6.68
N LEU A 254 1.20 6.38 -5.95
CA LEU A 254 2.20 5.31 -5.91
C LEU A 254 1.83 4.22 -6.94
N PRO A 255 2.81 3.58 -7.59
CA PRO A 255 2.51 2.55 -8.58
C PRO A 255 2.08 1.24 -7.93
N ASN A 256 0.90 0.71 -8.31
CA ASN A 256 0.44 -0.63 -7.96
C ASN A 256 -0.11 -1.34 -9.21
N PRO A 257 0.65 -2.26 -9.84
CA PRO A 257 0.17 -3.05 -10.97
C PRO A 257 -0.53 -4.35 -10.57
N THR A 258 -0.60 -4.69 -9.28
CA THR A 258 -1.03 -6.03 -8.84
C THR A 258 -2.52 -6.14 -8.64
N TYR A 259 -3.17 -5.10 -8.12
CA TYR A 259 -4.62 -5.04 -7.90
C TYR A 259 -5.10 -3.60 -7.82
N GLY A 260 -6.41 -3.41 -7.86
CA GLY A 260 -7.04 -2.12 -7.66
C GLY A 260 -8.42 -2.04 -8.30
N ASP A 261 -9.17 -0.98 -7.99
CA ASP A 261 -10.52 -0.76 -8.52
C ASP A 261 -10.58 -0.56 -10.04
N TRP A 262 -9.43 -0.34 -10.67
CA TRP A 262 -9.30 -0.34 -12.13
C TRP A 262 -9.58 -1.72 -12.76
N GLN A 263 -9.38 -2.82 -12.00
CA GLN A 263 -9.67 -4.17 -12.49
C GLN A 263 -11.18 -4.42 -12.62
N PRO A 264 -11.99 -4.27 -11.55
CA PRO A 264 -13.43 -4.52 -11.65
C PRO A 264 -14.16 -3.50 -12.53
N ALA A 265 -13.60 -2.33 -12.77
CA ALA A 265 -14.15 -1.34 -13.70
C ALA A 265 -14.40 -1.91 -15.10
N VAL A 266 -13.56 -2.86 -15.58
CA VAL A 266 -13.70 -3.46 -16.92
C VAL A 266 -14.66 -4.64 -16.98
N PHE A 267 -15.16 -5.13 -15.85
CA PHE A 267 -16.17 -6.18 -15.78
C PHE A 267 -17.40 -5.78 -14.93
N GLY A 268 -17.70 -4.48 -14.89
CA GLY A 268 -18.93 -3.94 -14.30
C GLY A 268 -18.96 -4.01 -12.77
N ASN A 269 -17.82 -4.13 -12.11
CA ASN A 269 -17.68 -4.28 -10.64
C ASN A 269 -18.35 -5.54 -10.07
N ASP A 270 -18.66 -6.53 -10.93
CA ASP A 270 -19.31 -7.77 -10.54
C ASP A 270 -18.31 -8.85 -10.16
N TRP A 271 -17.94 -8.87 -8.88
CA TRP A 271 -17.06 -9.89 -8.31
C TRP A 271 -17.69 -11.29 -8.20
N SER A 272 -18.99 -11.44 -8.46
CA SER A 272 -19.67 -12.72 -8.49
C SER A 272 -19.40 -13.50 -9.79
N LEU A 273 -18.87 -12.84 -10.82
CA LEU A 273 -18.51 -13.48 -12.08
C LEU A 273 -17.44 -14.55 -11.86
N PRO A 274 -17.55 -15.72 -12.54
CA PRO A 274 -16.50 -16.73 -12.53
C PRO A 274 -15.14 -16.13 -12.99
N PRO A 275 -14.00 -16.60 -12.47
CA PRO A 275 -12.66 -16.10 -12.83
C PRO A 275 -12.40 -16.04 -14.33
N GLN A 276 -12.87 -17.04 -15.09
CA GLN A 276 -12.75 -17.07 -16.56
C GLN A 276 -13.51 -15.92 -17.24
N ALA A 277 -14.68 -15.56 -16.71
CA ALA A 277 -15.48 -14.44 -17.25
C ALA A 277 -14.83 -13.11 -16.95
N GLN A 278 -14.30 -12.92 -15.73
CA GLN A 278 -13.52 -11.74 -15.35
C GLN A 278 -12.28 -11.60 -16.26
N ARG A 279 -11.52 -12.68 -16.44
CA ARG A 279 -10.35 -12.72 -17.33
C ARG A 279 -10.72 -12.39 -18.78
N ALA A 280 -11.80 -12.96 -19.30
CA ALA A 280 -12.28 -12.68 -20.65
C ALA A 280 -12.66 -11.19 -20.81
N ALA A 281 -13.24 -10.55 -19.80
CA ALA A 281 -13.53 -9.13 -19.81
C ALA A 281 -12.25 -8.28 -19.82
N LYS A 282 -11.24 -8.61 -19.00
CA LYS A 282 -9.92 -7.96 -19.01
C LYS A 282 -9.26 -8.06 -20.40
N LEU A 283 -9.28 -9.24 -21.04
CA LEU A 283 -8.74 -9.42 -22.39
C LEU A 283 -9.45 -8.56 -23.43
N ARG A 284 -10.79 -8.41 -23.34
CA ARG A 284 -11.54 -7.54 -24.24
C ARG A 284 -11.25 -6.06 -24.07
N ALA A 285 -10.81 -5.64 -22.87
CA ALA A 285 -10.45 -4.25 -22.59
C ALA A 285 -9.06 -3.87 -23.17
N LEU A 286 -8.25 -4.82 -23.56
CA LEU A 286 -6.95 -4.56 -24.19
C LEU A 286 -7.14 -3.90 -25.57
N ARG A 287 -6.23 -3.01 -25.91
CA ARG A 287 -6.20 -2.26 -27.19
C ARG A 287 -4.99 -2.72 -28.02
N PRO A 288 -5.08 -3.86 -28.74
CA PRO A 288 -3.98 -4.31 -29.58
C PRO A 288 -3.76 -3.36 -30.76
N ALA A 289 -2.50 -3.18 -31.19
CA ALA A 289 -2.20 -2.54 -32.46
C ALA A 289 -2.86 -3.34 -33.60
N ARG A 290 -3.46 -2.66 -34.54
CA ARG A 290 -4.04 -3.25 -35.76
C ARG A 290 -3.03 -3.20 -36.89
#